data_2d347c6feaeef6f0691564ddd2fc8bb7
#
_entry.id   2d347c6feaeef6f0691564ddd2fc8bb7
#
_cell.length_a   1.000
_cell.length_b   1.000
_cell.length_c   1.000
_cell.angle_alpha   90.00
_cell.angle_beta   90.00
_cell.angle_gamma   90.00
#
_symmetry.space_group_name_H-M   'P 1'
#
loop_
_entity.id
_entity.type
_entity.pdbx_description
1 polymer ?
#
loop_
_entity_poly.entity_id
_entity_poly.type
_entity_poly.pdbx_seq_one_letter_code
_entity_poly.pdbx_strand_id
1 'polypeptide(L)'
;FATPIYYYEMSGQMKTLLDRLNPLYTSDYRFRKVYMIATAAEDSDSAFEKAYNGLLGWVDCFEKAELCGLVAGGGIGDSGDAKHHADALRRAYELGKAL
;
A
#
# COMPACT_ATOMS: atom_id res chain seq x y z
N PHE A 1 4.32 0.19 2.80
CA PHE A 1 3.72 -1.14 2.59
C PHE A 1 3.47 -1.40 1.12
N ALA A 2 3.76 -2.61 0.66
CA ALA A 2 3.53 -3.02 -0.73
C ALA A 2 2.68 -4.29 -0.79
N THR A 3 1.66 -4.30 -1.64
CA THR A 3 0.75 -5.44 -1.76
C THR A 3 0.20 -5.57 -3.18
N PRO A 4 0.06 -6.79 -3.72
CA PRO A 4 -0.84 -7.00 -4.83
C PRO A 4 -2.29 -6.85 -4.38
N ILE A 5 -3.18 -6.54 -5.31
CA ILE A 5 -4.61 -6.52 -5.06
C ILE A 5 -5.22 -7.85 -5.48
N TYR A 6 -5.84 -8.52 -4.54
CA TYR A 6 -6.59 -9.76 -4.75
C TYR A 6 -8.03 -9.54 -4.30
N TYR A 7 -8.99 -9.74 -5.22
CA TYR A 7 -10.41 -9.50 -4.93
C TYR A 7 -10.65 -8.12 -4.31
N TYR A 8 -10.00 -7.08 -4.89
CA TYR A 8 -10.12 -5.68 -4.50
C TYR A 8 -9.56 -5.32 -3.12
N GLU A 9 -8.88 -6.26 -2.47
CA GLU A 9 -8.30 -6.08 -1.14
C GLU A 9 -6.79 -6.30 -1.15
N MET A 10 -6.14 -5.91 -0.06
CA MET A 10 -4.74 -6.28 0.15
C MET A 10 -4.59 -7.80 0.24
N SER A 11 -3.40 -8.31 -0.03
CA SER A 11 -3.13 -9.74 0.13
C SER A 11 -3.34 -10.20 1.57
N GLY A 12 -3.67 -11.48 1.73
CA GLY A 12 -3.80 -12.08 3.06
C GLY A 12 -2.51 -11.98 3.87
N GLN A 13 -1.36 -12.09 3.21
CA GLN A 13 -0.06 -11.90 3.86
C GLN A 13 0.11 -10.50 4.43
N MET A 14 -0.30 -9.46 3.69
CA MET A 14 -0.25 -8.08 4.18
C MET A 14 -1.16 -7.89 5.39
N LYS A 15 -2.40 -8.38 5.32
CA LYS A 15 -3.34 -8.27 6.44
C LYS A 15 -2.82 -8.99 7.68
N THR A 16 -2.26 -10.17 7.50
CA THR A 16 -1.62 -10.92 8.58
C THR A 16 -0.47 -10.13 9.21
N LEU A 17 0.37 -9.49 8.40
CA LEU A 17 1.44 -8.63 8.90
C LEU A 17 0.87 -7.49 9.75
N LEU A 18 -0.13 -6.76 9.25
CA LEU A 18 -0.75 -5.65 9.97
C LEU A 18 -1.32 -6.10 11.31
N ASP A 19 -2.02 -7.24 11.33
CA ASP A 19 -2.59 -7.79 12.56
C ASP A 19 -1.49 -8.19 13.58
N ARG A 20 -0.37 -8.70 13.09
CA ARG A 20 0.77 -9.07 13.94
C ARG A 20 1.59 -7.88 14.43
N LEU A 21 1.41 -6.71 13.86
CA LEU A 21 2.01 -5.47 14.35
C LEU A 21 1.22 -4.85 15.51
N ASN A 22 0.22 -5.54 16.02
CA ASN A 22 -0.58 -5.08 17.16
C ASN A 22 0.25 -4.60 18.37
N PRO A 23 1.38 -5.22 18.72
CA PRO A 23 2.21 -4.71 19.81
C PRO A 23 2.70 -3.27 19.64
N LEU A 24 2.76 -2.76 18.40
CA LEU A 24 3.14 -1.36 18.16
C LEU A 24 2.11 -0.37 18.70
N TYR A 25 0.85 -0.76 18.76
CA TYR A 25 -0.25 0.12 19.17
C TYR A 25 -0.04 0.74 20.55
N THR A 26 0.52 -0.02 21.47
CA THR A 26 0.78 0.43 22.85
C THR A 26 2.24 0.85 23.08
N SER A 27 3.06 0.85 22.04
CA SER A 27 4.48 1.18 22.13
C SER A 27 4.75 2.65 21.87
N ASP A 28 5.98 3.06 22.15
CA ASP A 28 6.51 4.37 21.70
C ASP A 28 7.02 4.26 20.26
N TYR A 29 6.10 4.04 19.33
CA TYR A 29 6.42 3.90 17.92
C TYR A 29 6.97 5.19 17.31
N ARG A 30 7.86 5.05 16.32
CA ARG A 30 8.57 6.19 15.71
C ARG A 30 8.07 6.58 14.32
N PHE A 31 7.36 5.69 13.63
CA PHE A 31 6.86 6.03 12.30
C PHE A 31 5.81 7.14 12.35
N ARG A 32 5.78 7.95 11.31
CA ARG A 32 4.87 9.09 11.20
C ARG A 32 4.12 9.10 9.89
N LYS A 33 4.78 8.68 8.83
CA LYS A 33 4.23 8.70 7.48
C LYS A 33 4.17 7.29 6.94
N VAL A 34 3.03 6.92 6.42
CA VAL A 34 2.78 5.62 5.82
C VAL A 34 2.40 5.82 4.36
N TYR A 35 2.92 4.99 3.51
CA TYR A 35 2.65 5.00 2.07
C TYR A 35 2.29 3.59 1.62
N MET A 36 1.47 3.50 0.59
CA MET A 36 1.09 2.23 -0.01
C MET A 36 1.59 2.15 -1.45
N ILE A 37 2.15 1.01 -1.82
CA ILE A 37 2.40 0.66 -3.22
C ILE A 37 1.55 -0.57 -3.51
N ALA A 38 0.73 -0.51 -4.54
CA ALA A 38 -0.12 -1.63 -4.88
C ALA A 38 -0.19 -1.88 -6.38
N THR A 39 -0.31 -3.15 -6.76
CA THR A 39 -0.51 -3.57 -8.15
C THR A 39 -1.81 -4.33 -8.28
N ALA A 40 -2.48 -4.16 -9.40
CA ALA A 40 -3.72 -4.87 -9.72
C ALA A 40 -3.75 -5.26 -11.20
N ALA A 41 -4.37 -6.38 -11.51
CA ALA A 41 -4.61 -6.77 -12.90
C ALA A 41 -5.58 -5.80 -13.59
N GLU A 42 -6.59 -5.32 -12.86
CA GLU A 42 -7.53 -4.33 -13.37
C GLU A 42 -6.89 -2.95 -13.48
N ASP A 43 -7.02 -2.31 -14.63
CA ASP A 43 -6.49 -0.97 -14.87
C ASP A 43 -7.57 0.08 -14.58
N SER A 44 -7.86 0.25 -13.29
CA SER A 44 -8.86 1.18 -12.80
C SER A 44 -8.48 1.68 -11.41
N ASP A 45 -8.61 2.96 -11.16
CA ASP A 45 -8.32 3.53 -9.83
C ASP A 45 -9.21 2.93 -8.73
N SER A 46 -10.46 2.59 -9.07
CA SER A 46 -11.40 1.97 -8.12
C SER A 46 -10.95 0.60 -7.62
N ALA A 47 -10.05 -0.09 -8.35
CA ALA A 47 -9.53 -1.38 -7.93
C ALA A 47 -8.72 -1.33 -6.63
N PHE A 48 -8.25 -0.15 -6.23
CA PHE A 48 -7.37 0.04 -5.07
C PHE A 48 -8.09 0.61 -3.84
N GLU A 49 -9.31 1.08 -3.99
CA GLU A 49 -10.01 1.83 -2.93
C GLU A 49 -10.19 1.03 -1.63
N LYS A 50 -10.62 -0.21 -1.74
CA LYS A 50 -10.87 -1.05 -0.54
C LYS A 50 -9.58 -1.36 0.21
N ALA A 51 -8.53 -1.70 -0.51
CA ALA A 51 -7.23 -1.97 0.10
C ALA A 51 -6.64 -0.71 0.75
N TYR A 52 -6.75 0.44 0.07
CA TYR A 52 -6.31 1.72 0.62
C TYR A 52 -7.07 2.06 1.90
N ASN A 53 -8.38 1.92 1.89
CA ASN A 53 -9.22 2.18 3.07
C ASN A 53 -8.94 1.18 4.20
N GLY A 54 -8.62 -0.06 3.88
CA GLY A 54 -8.20 -1.05 4.87
C GLY A 54 -6.91 -0.65 5.58
N LEU A 55 -5.90 -0.21 4.82
CA LEU A 55 -4.66 0.30 5.41
C LEU A 55 -4.90 1.60 6.18
N LEU A 56 -5.75 2.49 5.67
CA LEU A 56 -6.13 3.71 6.36
C LEU A 56 -6.73 3.42 7.74
N GLY A 57 -7.61 2.42 7.83
CA GLY A 57 -8.19 2.00 9.11
C GLY A 57 -7.13 1.57 10.12
N TRP A 58 -6.10 0.85 9.66
CA TRP A 58 -4.97 0.48 10.51
C TRP A 58 -4.17 1.71 10.95
N VAL A 59 -3.84 2.61 10.01
CA VAL A 59 -3.06 3.82 10.30
C VAL A 59 -3.80 4.74 11.26
N ASP A 60 -5.11 4.86 11.12
CA ASP A 60 -5.95 5.73 11.99
C ASP A 60 -5.92 5.31 13.46
N CYS A 61 -5.50 4.09 13.76
CA CYS A 61 -5.28 3.66 15.14
C CYS A 61 -4.00 4.24 15.77
N PHE A 62 -3.14 4.85 14.98
CA PHE A 62 -1.86 5.43 15.44
C PHE A 62 -1.91 6.95 15.35
N GLU A 63 -2.20 7.61 16.47
CA GLU A 63 -2.47 9.06 16.53
C GLU A 63 -1.36 9.95 15.93
N LYS A 64 -0.12 9.49 15.96
CA LYS A 64 1.04 10.22 15.44
C LYS A 64 1.36 9.95 13.99
N ALA A 65 0.60 9.06 13.34
CA ALA A 65 0.87 8.62 11.97
C ALA A 65 -0.25 9.04 11.02
N GLU A 66 0.10 9.16 9.75
CA GLU A 66 -0.86 9.47 8.68
C GLU A 66 -0.55 8.63 7.43
N LEU A 67 -1.58 8.26 6.69
CA LEU A 67 -1.45 7.63 5.38
C LEU A 67 -1.29 8.73 4.33
N CYS A 68 -0.08 8.88 3.79
CA CYS A 68 0.33 10.02 2.98
C CYS A 68 0.18 9.82 1.47
N GLY A 69 0.03 8.58 1.01
CA GLY A 69 -0.12 8.38 -0.43
C GLY A 69 -0.14 6.94 -0.88
N LEU A 70 -0.53 6.79 -2.14
CA LEU A 70 -0.64 5.52 -2.85
C LEU A 70 0.04 5.63 -4.21
N VAL A 71 0.89 4.66 -4.51
CA VAL A 71 1.30 4.38 -5.89
C VAL A 71 0.51 3.17 -6.37
N ALA A 72 -0.43 3.42 -7.26
CA ALA A 72 -1.29 2.39 -7.84
C ALA A 72 -0.76 1.98 -9.22
N GLY A 73 -0.44 0.71 -9.39
CA GLY A 73 -0.05 0.12 -10.67
C GLY A 73 -1.16 -0.75 -11.22
N GLY A 74 -2.10 -0.15 -11.97
CA GLY A 74 -3.15 -0.89 -12.66
C GLY A 74 -2.63 -1.59 -13.92
N GLY A 75 -3.30 -2.67 -14.35
CA GLY A 75 -2.87 -3.46 -15.50
C GLY A 75 -1.60 -4.28 -15.26
N ILE A 76 -1.25 -4.54 -14.01
CA ILE A 76 -0.09 -5.34 -13.60
C ILE A 76 -0.62 -6.62 -12.97
N GLY A 77 -0.82 -7.67 -13.77
CA GLY A 77 -1.45 -8.92 -13.32
C GLY A 77 -0.50 -10.10 -13.21
N ASP A 78 0.52 -10.15 -14.06
CA ASP A 78 1.44 -11.28 -14.14
C ASP A 78 2.85 -10.92 -13.67
N SER A 79 3.62 -11.93 -13.31
CA SER A 79 5.02 -11.77 -12.95
C SER A 79 5.80 -11.07 -14.08
N GLY A 80 6.51 -10.01 -13.74
CA GLY A 80 7.30 -9.24 -14.68
C GLY A 80 6.58 -8.08 -15.36
N ASP A 81 5.27 -7.99 -15.28
CA ASP A 81 4.50 -6.91 -15.92
C ASP A 81 4.90 -5.52 -15.43
N ALA A 82 5.28 -5.40 -14.17
CA ALA A 82 5.69 -4.13 -13.59
C ALA A 82 6.88 -3.50 -14.32
N LYS A 83 7.77 -4.30 -14.91
CA LYS A 83 8.92 -3.83 -15.68
C LYS A 83 8.52 -2.99 -16.88
N HIS A 84 7.33 -3.21 -17.40
CA HIS A 84 6.80 -2.55 -18.60
C HIS A 84 5.83 -1.41 -18.25
N HIS A 85 5.60 -1.15 -16.97
CA HIS A 85 4.72 -0.08 -16.51
C HIS A 85 5.54 1.14 -16.08
N ALA A 86 6.05 1.89 -17.07
CA ALA A 86 6.98 3.00 -16.82
C ALA A 86 6.42 4.08 -15.89
N ASP A 87 5.13 4.39 -16.00
CA ASP A 87 4.49 5.41 -15.15
C ASP A 87 4.47 5.00 -13.67
N ALA A 88 4.07 3.77 -13.37
CA ALA A 88 4.04 3.28 -11.98
C ALA A 88 5.46 3.25 -11.39
N LEU A 89 6.44 2.78 -12.16
CA LEU A 89 7.83 2.76 -11.72
C LEU A 89 8.35 4.17 -11.45
N ARG A 90 8.05 5.12 -12.33
CA ARG A 90 8.45 6.52 -12.14
C ARG A 90 7.82 7.11 -10.88
N ARG A 91 6.52 6.91 -10.66
CA ARG A 91 5.83 7.42 -9.47
C ARG A 91 6.38 6.80 -8.18
N ALA A 92 6.67 5.50 -8.19
CA ALA A 92 7.30 4.84 -7.05
C ALA A 92 8.70 5.38 -6.77
N TYR A 93 9.50 5.61 -7.81
CA TYR A 93 10.83 6.20 -7.68
C TYR A 93 10.76 7.62 -7.09
N GLU A 94 9.88 8.48 -7.63
CA GLU A 94 9.73 9.86 -7.14
C GLU A 94 9.23 9.89 -5.70
N LEU A 95 8.32 9.00 -5.34
CA LEU A 95 7.88 8.86 -3.95
C LEU A 95 9.07 8.51 -3.04
N GLY A 96 9.85 7.50 -3.40
CA GLY A 96 11.02 7.09 -2.61
C GLY A 96 12.06 8.19 -2.47
N LYS A 97 12.29 8.95 -3.54
CA LYS A 97 13.23 10.06 -3.56
C LYS A 97 12.80 11.22 -2.64
N ALA A 98 11.51 11.39 -2.43
CA ALA A 98 10.95 12.46 -1.60
C ALA A 98 10.88 12.12 -0.11
N LEU A 99 11.19 10.90 0.27
CA LEU A 99 11.13 10.47 1.68
C LEU A 99 12.26 11.02 2.54
#